data_a76f94219b0adacca3962abd0d0d8fab
#
_entry.id   a76f94219b0adacca3962abd0d0d8fab
#
_cell.length_a   1.000
_cell.length_b   1.000
_cell.length_c   1.000
_cell.angle_alpha   90.00
_cell.angle_beta   90.00
_cell.angle_gamma   90.00
#
_symmetry.space_group_name_H-M   'P 1'
#
loop_
_entity.id
_entity.type
_entity.pdbx_description
1 polymer ?
#
loop_
_entity_poly.entity_id
_entity_poly.type
_entity_poly.pdbx_seq_one_letter_code
_entity_poly.pdbx_strand_id
1 'polypeptide(L)'
;MLKLAELKETDTIIDTYCGIGTISLFAAKKVKKVYSIEIVEVAVLDARENAKNNNITNAEFLLGKSEDVIKDLISKDVQIDAVIVDSPRKGCEESFLRDLASMGIEKIVYVSCNPATLARDMEIMRGLGYKLGAVQPVDMFPGTYHVECVVLMSRVAPAK
;
A
#
# COMPACT_ATOMS: atom_id res chain seq x y z
N MET A 1 8.78 3.54 6.71
CA MET A 1 7.95 2.82 5.73
C MET A 1 8.72 2.51 4.44
N LEU A 2 9.04 3.45 3.55
CA LEU A 2 9.71 3.17 2.25
C LEU A 2 11.08 2.45 2.37
N LYS A 3 11.80 2.65 3.48
CA LYS A 3 13.05 1.89 3.75
C LYS A 3 12.80 0.41 4.00
N LEU A 4 11.65 0.04 4.59
CA LEU A 4 11.29 -1.36 4.86
C LEU A 4 10.96 -2.12 3.58
N ALA A 5 10.42 -1.44 2.57
CA ALA A 5 10.06 -2.05 1.30
C ALA A 5 11.27 -2.41 0.42
N GLU A 6 12.45 -1.81 0.71
CA GLU A 6 13.67 -1.99 -0.12
C GLU A 6 13.37 -1.82 -1.62
N LEU A 7 12.69 -0.71 -1.96
CA LEU A 7 12.24 -0.42 -3.32
C LEU A 7 13.45 -0.15 -4.25
N LYS A 8 13.32 -0.58 -5.50
CA LYS A 8 14.29 -0.41 -6.56
C LYS A 8 13.76 0.56 -7.64
N GLU A 9 14.64 1.20 -8.36
CA GLU A 9 14.27 2.10 -9.46
C GLU A 9 13.53 1.41 -10.62
N THR A 10 13.61 0.09 -10.68
CA THR A 10 12.91 -0.75 -11.67
C THR A 10 11.50 -1.13 -11.24
N ASP A 11 11.15 -0.97 -9.97
CA ASP A 11 9.90 -1.46 -9.39
C ASP A 11 8.69 -0.66 -9.87
N THR A 12 7.59 -1.35 -10.07
CA THR A 12 6.24 -0.78 -10.21
C THR A 12 5.45 -1.12 -8.95
N ILE A 13 4.87 -0.10 -8.32
CA ILE A 13 4.17 -0.29 -7.05
C ILE A 13 2.75 0.25 -7.08
N ILE A 14 1.94 -0.23 -6.15
CA ILE A 14 0.62 0.34 -5.84
C ILE A 14 0.68 1.04 -4.47
N ASP A 15 0.06 2.22 -4.37
CA ASP A 15 -0.23 2.92 -3.13
C ASP A 15 -1.75 3.01 -2.97
N THR A 16 -2.29 2.24 -2.04
CA THR A 16 -3.74 2.17 -1.80
C THR A 16 -4.16 3.12 -0.69
N TYR A 17 -5.35 3.70 -0.84
CA TYR A 17 -5.88 4.75 0.07
C TYR A 17 -4.96 5.98 0.11
N CYS A 18 -4.46 6.40 -1.06
CA CYS A 18 -3.35 7.34 -1.16
C CYS A 18 -3.67 8.78 -0.73
N GLY A 19 -4.94 9.13 -0.50
CA GLY A 19 -5.37 10.49 -0.16
C GLY A 19 -4.87 11.51 -1.18
N ILE A 20 -4.22 12.56 -0.72
CA ILE A 20 -3.62 13.62 -1.54
C ILE A 20 -2.25 13.22 -2.14
N GLY A 21 -1.87 11.94 -2.07
CA GLY A 21 -0.69 11.38 -2.72
C GLY A 21 0.63 11.53 -1.97
N THR A 22 0.63 11.80 -0.68
CA THR A 22 1.87 12.04 0.08
C THR A 22 2.85 10.88 -0.04
N ILE A 23 2.41 9.65 0.22
CA ILE A 23 3.24 8.45 0.13
C ILE A 23 3.66 8.20 -1.31
N SER A 24 2.71 8.27 -2.24
CA SER A 24 2.92 8.09 -3.67
C SER A 24 4.04 8.98 -4.23
N LEU A 25 4.03 10.27 -3.88
CA LEU A 25 5.01 11.23 -4.37
C LEU A 25 6.42 10.98 -3.84
N PHE A 26 6.54 10.54 -2.57
CA PHE A 26 7.83 10.13 -2.03
C PHE A 26 8.33 8.82 -2.65
N ALA A 27 7.44 7.86 -2.89
CA ALA A 27 7.77 6.59 -3.52
C ALA A 27 8.17 6.77 -4.99
N ALA A 28 7.49 7.63 -5.73
CA ALA A 28 7.75 7.92 -7.15
C ALA A 28 9.19 8.37 -7.43
N LYS A 29 9.86 8.98 -6.44
CA LYS A 29 11.28 9.37 -6.55
C LYS A 29 12.25 8.18 -6.49
N LYS A 30 11.76 6.96 -6.21
CA LYS A 30 12.58 5.76 -5.96
C LYS A 30 12.23 4.57 -6.83
N VAL A 31 11.15 4.67 -7.60
CA VAL A 31 10.62 3.55 -8.38
C VAL A 31 10.31 3.96 -9.82
N LYS A 32 10.12 2.98 -10.68
CA LYS A 32 9.75 3.18 -12.09
C LYS A 32 8.36 3.79 -12.23
N LYS A 33 7.39 3.27 -11.49
CA LYS A 33 5.97 3.65 -11.62
C LYS A 33 5.23 3.48 -10.30
N VAL A 34 4.32 4.39 -10.00
CA VAL A 34 3.36 4.27 -8.88
C VAL A 34 1.94 4.34 -9.44
N TYR A 35 1.12 3.36 -9.11
CA TYR A 35 -0.33 3.41 -9.24
C TYR A 35 -0.93 3.78 -7.89
N SER A 36 -1.58 4.92 -7.81
CA SER A 36 -2.10 5.49 -6.56
C SER A 36 -3.62 5.47 -6.59
N ILE A 37 -4.25 4.83 -5.61
CA ILE A 37 -5.69 4.58 -5.62
C ILE A 37 -6.35 5.33 -4.47
N GLU A 38 -7.38 6.10 -4.78
CA GLU A 38 -8.18 6.86 -3.82
C GLU A 38 -9.64 6.92 -4.27
N ILE A 39 -10.57 6.80 -3.33
CA ILE A 39 -12.01 6.84 -3.60
C ILE A 39 -12.58 8.26 -3.61
N VAL A 40 -11.91 9.20 -2.95
CA VAL A 40 -12.37 10.58 -2.80
C VAL A 40 -11.86 11.41 -3.98
N GLU A 41 -12.76 11.82 -4.86
CA GLU A 41 -12.43 12.54 -6.10
C GLU A 41 -11.60 13.81 -5.86
N VAL A 42 -11.98 14.62 -4.87
CA VAL A 42 -11.25 15.86 -4.53
C VAL A 42 -9.80 15.54 -4.13
N ALA A 43 -9.58 14.48 -3.35
CA ALA A 43 -8.24 14.06 -2.95
C ALA A 43 -7.41 13.60 -4.17
N VAL A 44 -8.02 12.91 -5.14
CA VAL A 44 -7.36 12.54 -6.41
C VAL A 44 -6.95 13.77 -7.21
N LEU A 45 -7.80 14.79 -7.27
CA LEU A 45 -7.49 16.05 -7.96
C LEU A 45 -6.31 16.76 -7.28
N ASP A 46 -6.35 16.87 -5.96
CA ASP A 46 -5.26 17.45 -5.17
C ASP A 46 -3.95 16.65 -5.35
N ALA A 47 -4.03 15.32 -5.35
CA ALA A 47 -2.86 14.46 -5.58
C ALA A 47 -2.22 14.69 -6.95
N ARG A 48 -3.02 14.86 -7.99
CA ARG A 48 -2.55 15.19 -9.35
C ARG A 48 -1.89 16.55 -9.39
N GLU A 49 -2.47 17.56 -8.73
CA GLU A 49 -1.87 18.89 -8.62
C GLU A 49 -0.56 18.85 -7.83
N ASN A 50 -0.53 18.11 -6.72
CA ASN A 50 0.67 17.89 -5.92
C ASN A 50 1.78 17.23 -6.74
N ALA A 51 1.45 16.22 -7.57
CA ALA A 51 2.41 15.58 -8.47
C ALA A 51 3.00 16.58 -9.47
N LYS A 52 2.15 17.40 -10.11
CA LYS A 52 2.56 18.44 -11.03
C LYS A 52 3.49 19.45 -10.37
N ASN A 53 3.13 19.94 -9.18
CA ASN A 53 3.90 20.94 -8.42
C ASN A 53 5.26 20.40 -7.95
N ASN A 54 5.40 19.07 -7.83
CA ASN A 54 6.65 18.39 -7.46
C ASN A 54 7.40 17.79 -8.66
N ASN A 55 6.98 18.05 -9.90
CA ASN A 55 7.55 17.50 -11.14
C ASN A 55 7.59 15.97 -11.15
N ILE A 56 6.60 15.30 -10.54
CA ILE A 56 6.44 13.85 -10.54
C ILE A 56 5.57 13.45 -11.73
N THR A 57 6.13 12.67 -12.65
CA THR A 57 5.47 12.25 -13.90
C THR A 57 5.18 10.74 -13.96
N ASN A 58 5.74 9.97 -13.01
CA ASN A 58 5.63 8.51 -12.94
C ASN A 58 4.63 8.02 -11.88
N ALA A 59 3.83 8.90 -11.29
CA ALA A 59 2.70 8.54 -10.43
C ALA A 59 1.38 8.72 -11.20
N GLU A 60 0.54 7.69 -11.21
CA GLU A 60 -0.79 7.69 -11.82
C GLU A 60 -1.86 7.56 -10.75
N PHE A 61 -2.75 8.54 -10.69
CA PHE A 61 -3.80 8.60 -9.66
C PHE A 61 -5.12 8.12 -10.24
N LEU A 62 -5.61 7.00 -9.69
CA LEU A 62 -6.80 6.27 -10.11
C LEU A 62 -7.94 6.51 -9.10
N LEU A 63 -9.05 7.04 -9.59
CA LEU A 63 -10.25 7.24 -8.80
C LEU A 63 -11.03 5.93 -8.72
N GLY A 64 -11.29 5.46 -7.50
CA GLY A 64 -12.10 4.26 -7.27
C GLY A 64 -11.83 3.61 -5.93
N LYS A 65 -12.59 2.56 -5.62
CA LYS A 65 -12.30 1.69 -4.48
C LYS A 65 -11.07 0.85 -4.77
N SER A 66 -10.18 0.70 -3.79
CA SER A 66 -8.96 -0.10 -3.95
C SER A 66 -9.27 -1.53 -4.39
N GLU A 67 -10.35 -2.11 -3.86
CA GLU A 67 -10.81 -3.47 -4.19
C GLU A 67 -11.18 -3.62 -5.68
N ASP A 68 -11.78 -2.60 -6.28
CA ASP A 68 -12.23 -2.63 -7.67
C ASP A 68 -11.08 -2.31 -8.64
N VAL A 69 -10.31 -1.28 -8.32
CA VAL A 69 -9.17 -0.84 -9.16
C VAL A 69 -8.08 -1.91 -9.23
N ILE A 70 -7.82 -2.61 -8.11
CA ILE A 70 -6.84 -3.71 -8.10
C ILE A 70 -7.27 -4.85 -9.03
N LYS A 71 -8.56 -5.21 -9.06
CA LYS A 71 -9.08 -6.22 -9.99
C LYS A 71 -8.91 -5.80 -11.46
N ASP A 72 -9.09 -4.52 -11.74
CA ASP A 72 -8.86 -3.97 -13.09
C ASP A 72 -7.36 -4.07 -13.47
N LEU A 73 -6.44 -3.74 -12.56
CA LEU A 73 -5.00 -3.90 -12.77
C LEU A 73 -4.61 -5.38 -12.97
N ILE A 74 -5.19 -6.30 -12.20
CA ILE A 74 -5.02 -7.75 -12.40
C ILE A 74 -5.46 -8.16 -13.80
N SER A 75 -6.66 -7.71 -14.22
CA SER A 75 -7.22 -8.07 -15.52
C SER A 75 -6.38 -7.59 -16.71
N LYS A 76 -5.59 -6.53 -16.51
CA LYS A 76 -4.66 -5.95 -17.49
C LYS A 76 -3.25 -6.54 -17.43
N ASP A 77 -3.04 -7.57 -16.59
CA ASP A 77 -1.74 -8.23 -16.37
C ASP A 77 -0.60 -7.27 -16.00
N VAL A 78 -0.93 -6.25 -15.22
CA VAL A 78 0.06 -5.27 -14.75
C VAL A 78 0.95 -5.94 -13.70
N GLN A 79 2.25 -6.01 -13.97
CA GLN A 79 3.22 -6.55 -13.03
C GLN A 79 3.49 -5.56 -11.90
N ILE A 80 3.28 -5.98 -10.67
CA ILE A 80 3.45 -5.16 -9.46
C ILE A 80 4.47 -5.83 -8.53
N ASP A 81 5.51 -5.08 -8.16
CA ASP A 81 6.60 -5.57 -7.31
C ASP A 81 6.32 -5.37 -5.82
N ALA A 82 5.61 -4.31 -5.47
CA ALA A 82 5.24 -4.04 -4.07
C ALA A 82 3.92 -3.26 -3.97
N VAL A 83 3.24 -3.43 -2.84
CA VAL A 83 2.04 -2.64 -2.50
C VAL A 83 2.24 -1.96 -1.16
N ILE A 84 1.84 -0.70 -1.08
CA ILE A 84 1.71 0.05 0.17
C ILE A 84 0.24 0.13 0.48
N VAL A 85 -0.14 -0.28 1.69
CA VAL A 85 -1.51 -0.24 2.19
C VAL A 85 -1.55 0.69 3.40
N ASP A 86 -2.05 1.91 3.23
CA ASP A 86 -2.32 2.83 4.35
C ASP A 86 -3.79 2.65 4.77
N SER A 87 -4.04 1.62 5.58
CA SER A 87 -5.38 1.10 5.83
C SER A 87 -6.26 2.07 6.63
N PRO A 88 -7.58 2.11 6.35
CA PRO A 88 -8.53 2.82 7.20
C PRO A 88 -8.59 2.19 8.60
N ARG A 89 -9.13 2.92 9.60
CA ARG A 89 -9.22 2.46 11.00
C ARG A 89 -9.91 1.11 11.19
N LYS A 90 -10.84 0.74 10.31
CA LYS A 90 -11.54 -0.56 10.33
C LYS A 90 -10.68 -1.71 9.79
N GLY A 91 -9.50 -1.44 9.28
CA GLY A 91 -8.67 -2.39 8.55
C GLY A 91 -9.17 -2.61 7.12
N CYS A 92 -8.59 -3.58 6.43
CA CYS A 92 -8.99 -3.96 5.09
C CYS A 92 -10.10 -5.02 5.11
N GLU A 93 -10.88 -5.07 4.03
CA GLU A 93 -11.80 -6.18 3.77
C GLU A 93 -10.97 -7.43 3.41
N GLU A 94 -11.41 -8.60 3.88
CA GLU A 94 -10.70 -9.86 3.62
C GLU A 94 -10.59 -10.17 2.13
N SER A 95 -11.62 -9.84 1.35
CA SER A 95 -11.62 -9.99 -0.11
C SER A 95 -10.47 -9.20 -0.76
N PHE A 96 -10.23 -7.97 -0.31
CA PHE A 96 -9.13 -7.14 -0.78
C PHE A 96 -7.75 -7.77 -0.48
N LEU A 97 -7.56 -8.29 0.73
CA LEU A 97 -6.31 -8.98 1.11
C LEU A 97 -6.09 -10.24 0.27
N ARG A 98 -7.15 -10.99 -0.05
CA ARG A 98 -7.11 -12.14 -0.94
C ARG A 98 -6.78 -11.75 -2.38
N ASP A 99 -7.35 -10.65 -2.87
CA ASP A 99 -7.06 -10.12 -4.21
C ASP A 99 -5.57 -9.72 -4.30
N LEU A 100 -5.01 -9.02 -3.31
CA LEU A 100 -3.58 -8.71 -3.23
C LEU A 100 -2.71 -9.98 -3.27
N ALA A 101 -3.08 -10.99 -2.49
CA ALA A 101 -2.33 -12.25 -2.47
C ALA A 101 -2.40 -12.97 -3.82
N SER A 102 -3.53 -12.90 -4.54
CA SER A 102 -3.71 -13.53 -5.86
C SER A 102 -2.83 -12.91 -6.93
N MET A 103 -2.48 -11.62 -6.83
CA MET A 103 -1.53 -10.95 -7.73
C MET A 103 -0.09 -11.48 -7.63
N GLY A 104 0.20 -12.30 -6.63
CA GLY A 104 1.55 -12.82 -6.44
C GLY A 104 2.56 -11.80 -5.93
N ILE A 105 2.11 -10.70 -5.37
CA ILE A 105 2.96 -9.58 -4.93
C ILE A 105 3.95 -10.06 -3.87
N GLU A 106 5.22 -9.77 -4.08
CA GLU A 106 6.28 -10.21 -3.18
C GLU A 106 6.32 -9.44 -1.86
N LYS A 107 6.00 -8.14 -1.90
CA LYS A 107 6.15 -7.23 -0.75
C LYS A 107 4.91 -6.39 -0.54
N ILE A 108 4.38 -6.41 0.67
CA ILE A 108 3.29 -5.53 1.11
C ILE A 108 3.76 -4.76 2.34
N VAL A 109 3.80 -3.44 2.24
CA VAL A 109 4.03 -2.56 3.40
C VAL A 109 2.69 -2.11 3.91
N TYR A 110 2.32 -2.58 5.08
CA TYR A 110 1.05 -2.26 5.71
C TYR A 110 1.24 -1.20 6.79
N VAL A 111 0.50 -0.12 6.68
CA VAL A 111 0.42 0.98 7.65
C VAL A 111 -0.96 0.97 8.29
N SER A 112 -1.03 1.12 9.59
CA SER A 112 -2.30 1.11 10.32
C SER A 112 -2.25 1.99 11.57
N CYS A 113 -3.26 2.81 11.73
CA CYS A 113 -3.50 3.58 12.96
C CYS A 113 -4.27 2.78 14.04
N ASN A 114 -4.57 1.49 13.80
CA ASN A 114 -5.29 0.63 14.74
C ASN A 114 -4.61 -0.75 14.86
N PRO A 115 -3.84 -0.99 15.96
CA PRO A 115 -3.14 -2.25 16.15
C PRO A 115 -4.04 -3.49 16.17
N ALA A 116 -5.30 -3.37 16.62
CA ALA A 116 -6.21 -4.51 16.71
C ALA A 116 -6.65 -4.99 15.30
N THR A 117 -6.99 -4.05 14.41
CA THR A 117 -7.34 -4.38 13.02
C THR A 117 -6.11 -4.83 12.24
N LEU A 118 -4.94 -4.25 12.52
CA LEU A 118 -3.68 -4.72 11.95
C LEU A 118 -3.42 -6.19 12.31
N ALA A 119 -3.57 -6.58 13.57
CA ALA A 119 -3.35 -7.96 14.01
C ALA A 119 -4.27 -8.95 13.29
N ARG A 120 -5.56 -8.59 13.08
CA ARG A 120 -6.51 -9.38 12.31
C ARG A 120 -6.04 -9.54 10.85
N ASP A 121 -5.69 -8.44 10.21
CA ASP A 121 -5.32 -8.44 8.79
C ASP A 121 -3.98 -9.17 8.57
N MET A 122 -3.04 -9.04 9.50
CA MET A 122 -1.78 -9.81 9.52
C MET A 122 -2.04 -11.32 9.59
N GLU A 123 -2.99 -11.77 10.43
CA GLU A 123 -3.34 -13.20 10.54
C GLU A 123 -3.92 -13.73 9.23
N ILE A 124 -4.78 -12.95 8.57
CA ILE A 124 -5.32 -13.30 7.25
C ILE A 124 -4.17 -13.43 6.23
N MET A 125 -3.26 -12.44 6.17
CA MET A 125 -2.13 -12.46 5.24
C MET A 125 -1.16 -13.61 5.51
N ARG A 126 -0.96 -13.98 6.79
CA ARG A 126 -0.18 -15.15 7.16
C ARG A 126 -0.79 -16.43 6.58
N GLY A 127 -2.12 -16.58 6.70
CA GLY A 127 -2.87 -17.68 6.10
C GLY A 127 -2.80 -17.73 4.57
N LEU A 128 -2.54 -16.59 3.93
CA LEU A 128 -2.37 -16.45 2.48
C LEU A 128 -0.91 -16.61 2.01
N GLY A 129 -0.01 -17.03 2.90
CA GLY A 129 1.38 -17.36 2.55
C GLY A 129 2.36 -16.19 2.68
N TYR A 130 2.05 -15.19 3.49
CA TYR A 130 2.98 -14.11 3.79
C TYR A 130 3.68 -14.31 5.13
N LYS A 131 4.99 -14.09 5.14
CA LYS A 131 5.80 -13.95 6.36
C LYS A 131 5.65 -12.53 6.88
N LEU A 132 5.36 -12.40 8.17
CA LEU A 132 5.21 -11.12 8.84
C LEU A 132 6.58 -10.68 9.38
N GLY A 133 6.96 -9.44 9.06
CA GLY A 133 8.14 -8.79 9.63
C GLY A 133 7.88 -8.24 11.03
N ALA A 134 8.87 -7.54 11.58
CA ALA A 134 8.69 -6.79 12.82
C ALA A 134 7.69 -5.66 12.61
N VAL A 135 6.80 -5.48 13.58
CA VAL A 135 5.91 -4.32 13.62
C VAL A 135 6.68 -3.14 14.21
N GLN A 136 6.80 -2.07 13.42
CA GLN A 136 7.43 -0.83 13.85
C GLN A 136 6.36 0.15 14.28
N PRO A 137 6.21 0.44 15.60
CA PRO A 137 5.33 1.51 16.05
C PRO A 137 5.96 2.87 15.77
N VAL A 138 5.11 3.86 15.48
CA VAL A 138 5.49 5.26 15.26
C VAL A 138 4.52 6.15 16.01
N ASP A 139 5.03 6.97 16.92
CA ASP A 139 4.22 7.94 17.65
C ASP A 139 4.02 9.20 16.81
N MET A 140 2.93 9.24 16.05
CA MET A 140 2.51 10.39 15.23
C MET A 140 1.64 11.38 16.01
N PHE A 141 1.12 10.98 17.17
CA PHE A 141 0.17 11.76 17.97
C PHE A 141 0.57 11.76 19.45
N PRO A 142 1.70 12.38 19.82
CA PRO A 142 2.21 12.38 21.18
C PRO A 142 1.17 12.85 22.21
N GLY A 143 1.08 12.14 23.34
CA GLY A 143 0.12 12.45 24.39
C GLY A 143 -1.30 11.89 24.17
N THR A 144 -1.51 11.12 23.12
CA THR A 144 -2.75 10.37 22.86
C THR A 144 -2.51 8.87 22.94
N TYR A 145 -3.58 8.06 22.91
CA TYR A 145 -3.48 6.59 22.83
C TYR A 145 -3.31 6.07 21.38
N HIS A 146 -3.24 6.96 20.41
CA HIS A 146 -3.08 6.59 19.00
C HIS A 146 -1.62 6.29 18.70
N VAL A 147 -1.38 5.18 17.99
CA VAL A 147 -0.07 4.78 17.48
C VAL A 147 -0.22 4.29 16.05
N GLU A 148 0.65 4.76 15.18
CA GLU A 148 0.80 4.19 13.85
C GLU A 148 1.70 2.97 13.93
N CYS A 149 1.35 1.93 13.19
CA CYS A 149 2.15 0.73 13.07
C CYS A 149 2.49 0.48 11.62
N VAL A 150 3.75 0.13 11.35
CA VAL A 150 4.22 -0.22 10.02
C VAL A 150 4.79 -1.63 10.04
N VAL A 151 4.37 -2.49 9.13
CA VAL A 151 4.89 -3.84 8.99
C VAL A 151 5.17 -4.17 7.52
N LEU A 152 6.29 -4.85 7.26
CA LEU A 152 6.56 -5.48 5.97
C LEU A 152 6.04 -6.92 6.02
N MET A 153 5.22 -7.28 5.05
CA MET A 153 4.77 -8.65 4.80
C MET A 153 5.43 -9.12 3.50
N SER A 154 6.12 -10.23 3.54
CA SER A 154 6.85 -10.78 2.39
C SER A 154 6.28 -12.14 2.02
N ARG A 155 6.03 -12.37 0.72
CA ARG A 155 5.52 -13.64 0.24
C ARG A 155 6.56 -14.74 0.49
N VAL A 156 6.11 -15.85 1.05
CA VAL A 156 6.93 -17.05 1.17
C VAL A 156 6.87 -17.80 -0.16
N ALA A 157 8.04 -18.01 -0.78
CA ALA A 157 8.08 -18.86 -1.96
C ALA A 157 7.49 -20.24 -1.62
N PRO A 158 6.67 -20.85 -2.51
CA PRO A 158 6.21 -22.21 -2.27
C PRO A 158 7.44 -23.11 -2.07
N ALA A 159 7.40 -23.95 -1.03
CA ALA A 159 8.44 -24.95 -0.81
C ALA A 159 8.57 -25.80 -2.09
N LYS A 160 9.78 -25.87 -2.63
CA LYS A 160 10.11 -26.70 -3.79
C LYS A 160 9.97 -28.16 -3.42
#